data_94cc99c4184d4cfbe76969d5d1bf5230
#
_entry.id   94cc99c4184d4cfbe76969d5d1bf5230
#
_cell.length_a   1.000
_cell.length_b   1.000
_cell.length_c   1.000
_cell.angle_alpha   90.00
_cell.angle_beta   90.00
_cell.angle_gamma   90.00
#
_symmetry.space_group_name_H-M   'P 1'
#
loop_
_entity.id
_entity.type
_entity.pdbx_description
1 polymer ?
#
loop_
_entity_poly.entity_id
_entity_poly.type
_entity_poly.pdbx_seq_one_letter_code
_entity_poly.pdbx_strand_id
1 'polypeptide(L)'
;MKNIFKTISICLVSLMVSFSFANASSGTFKLSHDLGFGKDTNLDAITKGRLFQVVIMTQNRLVRKDLKGITSAELATDWSANADATEWTFKLRKGVKFHDGSDFDAEDVKYSLMRVKDPEIGSPAKKSLSVVTDIEIVDSHTVKMKLSTSFADFPLNLTDYRLRMIPSGSGDTIGKTGIGTGPFIVEKF
;
A
#
# COMPACT_ATOMS: atom_id res chain seq x y z
N MET A 1 58.61 -49.02 -33.75
CA MET A 1 57.26 -48.42 -33.95
C MET A 1 56.84 -47.82 -32.62
N LYS A 2 56.88 -46.49 -32.49
CA LYS A 2 56.69 -45.77 -31.24
C LYS A 2 55.27 -45.31 -31.13
N ASN A 3 54.53 -45.80 -30.13
CA ASN A 3 53.20 -45.33 -29.81
C ASN A 3 53.24 -44.02 -29.01
N ILE A 4 52.69 -42.97 -29.57
CA ILE A 4 52.56 -41.67 -28.91
C ILE A 4 51.16 -41.62 -28.28
N PHE A 5 51.09 -41.80 -26.94
CA PHE A 5 49.89 -41.50 -26.17
C PHE A 5 49.78 -39.97 -26.00
N LYS A 6 48.80 -39.38 -26.65
CA LYS A 6 48.42 -38.00 -26.37
C LYS A 6 47.52 -37.96 -25.12
N THR A 7 48.07 -37.47 -24.04
CA THR A 7 47.30 -37.18 -22.83
C THR A 7 46.54 -35.86 -23.05
N ILE A 8 45.25 -35.92 -23.17
CA ILE A 8 44.38 -34.74 -23.18
C ILE A 8 44.13 -34.34 -21.75
N SER A 9 44.76 -33.24 -21.31
CA SER A 9 44.50 -32.64 -19.99
C SER A 9 43.21 -31.81 -20.08
N ILE A 10 42.10 -32.30 -19.49
CA ILE A 10 40.87 -31.55 -19.36
C ILE A 10 41.02 -30.62 -18.16
N CYS A 11 41.28 -29.33 -18.43
CA CYS A 11 41.17 -28.29 -17.41
C CYS A 11 39.68 -28.06 -17.07
N LEU A 12 39.25 -28.61 -15.93
CA LEU A 12 37.96 -28.28 -15.34
C LEU A 12 38.05 -26.88 -14.71
N VAL A 13 37.58 -25.86 -15.43
CA VAL A 13 37.39 -24.53 -14.86
C VAL A 13 36.11 -24.58 -14.03
N SER A 14 36.26 -24.79 -12.73
CA SER A 14 35.15 -24.65 -11.78
C SER A 14 34.83 -23.16 -11.64
N LEU A 15 33.73 -22.73 -12.26
CA LEU A 15 33.19 -21.40 -12.06
C LEU A 15 32.58 -21.34 -10.64
N MET A 16 33.38 -20.85 -9.68
CA MET A 16 32.86 -20.51 -8.35
C MET A 16 31.97 -19.28 -8.51
N VAL A 17 30.66 -19.49 -8.58
CA VAL A 17 29.68 -18.42 -8.41
C VAL A 17 29.70 -18.07 -6.93
N SER A 18 30.42 -17.01 -6.59
CA SER A 18 30.41 -16.42 -5.25
C SER A 18 29.03 -15.73 -5.08
N PHE A 19 28.09 -16.37 -4.41
CA PHE A 19 26.90 -15.68 -3.90
C PHE A 19 27.36 -14.75 -2.77
N SER A 20 27.59 -13.49 -3.11
CA SER A 20 27.69 -12.44 -2.11
C SER A 20 26.29 -12.22 -1.55
N PHE A 21 26.01 -12.79 -0.40
CA PHE A 21 24.88 -12.34 0.40
C PHE A 21 25.19 -10.89 0.79
N ALA A 22 24.46 -9.95 0.21
CA ALA A 22 24.46 -8.60 0.71
C ALA A 22 23.87 -8.68 2.13
N ASN A 23 24.74 -8.66 3.14
CA ASN A 23 24.31 -8.41 4.51
C ASN A 23 23.69 -7.02 4.50
N ALA A 24 22.36 -6.95 4.61
CA ALA A 24 21.70 -5.71 4.90
C ALA A 24 22.34 -5.18 6.20
N SER A 25 23.07 -4.07 6.09
CA SER A 25 23.65 -3.45 7.28
C SER A 25 22.51 -3.07 8.20
N SER A 26 22.39 -3.73 9.34
CA SER A 26 21.49 -3.33 10.41
C SER A 26 21.99 -2.00 10.94
N GLY A 27 21.37 -0.91 10.51
CA GLY A 27 21.71 0.43 10.93
C GLY A 27 20.48 1.21 11.31
N THR A 28 20.58 2.10 12.28
CA THR A 28 19.53 3.03 12.63
C THR A 28 19.68 4.30 11.80
N PHE A 29 18.67 4.62 10.99
CA PHE A 29 18.54 5.91 10.34
C PHE A 29 17.74 6.85 11.26
N LYS A 30 18.36 7.98 11.66
CA LYS A 30 17.68 9.00 12.48
C LYS A 30 17.28 10.16 11.58
N LEU A 31 15.97 10.37 11.44
CA LEU A 31 15.40 11.54 10.78
C LEU A 31 14.85 12.49 11.86
N SER A 32 15.38 13.71 11.92
CA SER A 32 14.79 14.77 12.73
C SER A 32 13.94 15.67 11.85
N HIS A 33 12.70 15.86 12.22
CA HIS A 33 11.77 16.72 11.50
C HIS A 33 10.91 17.48 12.50
N ASP A 34 10.63 18.74 12.23
CA ASP A 34 9.64 19.50 13.00
C ASP A 34 8.24 19.05 12.57
N LEU A 35 7.68 18.10 13.30
CA LEU A 35 6.38 17.49 13.02
C LEU A 35 5.20 18.25 13.65
N GLY A 36 5.48 19.31 14.41
CA GLY A 36 4.43 20.09 15.07
C GLY A 36 3.55 19.23 15.98
N PHE A 37 4.15 18.50 16.92
CA PHE A 37 3.41 17.66 17.86
C PHE A 37 2.42 18.49 18.69
N GLY A 38 1.11 18.22 18.52
CA GLY A 38 0.03 18.75 19.32
C GLY A 38 -0.69 17.64 20.09
N LYS A 39 -1.58 18.01 20.99
CA LYS A 39 -2.36 17.04 21.78
C LYS A 39 -3.22 16.08 20.95
N ASP A 40 -3.57 16.48 19.73
CA ASP A 40 -4.41 15.69 18.81
C ASP A 40 -3.58 14.90 17.78
N THR A 41 -2.24 14.91 17.93
CA THR A 41 -1.34 14.22 17.02
C THR A 41 -1.57 12.71 17.08
N ASN A 42 -1.70 12.07 15.92
CA ASN A 42 -1.99 10.64 15.80
C ASN A 42 -1.52 10.06 14.45
N LEU A 43 -1.64 8.74 14.31
CA LEU A 43 -1.21 7.98 13.13
C LEU A 43 -2.37 7.55 12.21
N ASP A 44 -3.57 8.08 12.43
CA ASP A 44 -4.72 7.84 11.54
C ASP A 44 -4.70 8.82 10.36
N ALA A 45 -4.48 8.29 9.17
CA ALA A 45 -4.34 9.06 7.93
C ALA A 45 -5.52 10.00 7.62
N ILE A 46 -6.72 9.63 8.03
CA ILE A 46 -7.95 10.33 7.69
C ILE A 46 -8.34 11.43 8.67
N THR A 47 -7.61 11.60 9.77
CA THR A 47 -7.89 12.65 10.77
C THR A 47 -7.10 13.94 10.50
N LYS A 48 -7.49 15.03 11.19
CA LYS A 48 -6.77 16.31 11.10
C LYS A 48 -5.40 16.27 11.79
N GLY A 49 -5.28 15.51 12.87
CA GLY A 49 -4.06 15.42 13.70
C GLY A 49 -3.01 14.43 13.20
N ARG A 50 -3.17 13.86 12.00
CA ARG A 50 -2.26 12.84 11.45
C ARG A 50 -0.82 13.31 11.30
N LEU A 51 0.12 12.45 11.66
CA LEU A 51 1.55 12.60 11.33
C LEU A 51 1.80 12.09 9.91
N PHE A 52 1.65 12.99 8.94
CA PHE A 52 1.72 12.65 7.52
C PHE A 52 3.01 11.88 7.15
N GLN A 53 4.17 12.33 7.62
CA GLN A 53 5.46 11.74 7.29
C GLN A 53 5.59 10.28 7.79
N VAL A 54 5.01 9.96 8.94
CA VAL A 54 4.97 8.58 9.46
C VAL A 54 3.96 7.75 8.68
N VAL A 55 2.75 8.26 8.51
CA VAL A 55 1.65 7.57 7.83
C VAL A 55 2.03 7.15 6.39
N ILE A 56 2.75 8.00 5.64
CA ILE A 56 3.16 7.64 4.27
C ILE A 56 4.20 6.53 4.22
N MET A 57 4.94 6.29 5.29
CA MET A 57 5.94 5.23 5.38
C MET A 57 5.37 3.91 5.89
N THR A 58 4.28 3.98 6.67
CA THR A 58 3.70 2.80 7.34
C THR A 58 2.46 2.25 6.66
N GLN A 59 1.74 3.05 5.87
CA GLN A 59 0.45 2.67 5.29
C GLN A 59 0.43 2.91 3.79
N ASN A 60 -0.11 1.97 3.01
CA ASN A 60 -0.27 2.06 1.56
C ASN A 60 -1.71 2.44 1.16
N ARG A 61 -1.86 2.87 -0.11
CA ARG A 61 -3.14 3.18 -0.78
C ARG A 61 -3.47 2.09 -1.80
N LEU A 62 -4.65 2.15 -2.39
CA LEU A 62 -4.97 1.31 -3.56
C LEU A 62 -4.12 1.70 -4.75
N VAL A 63 -4.07 2.97 -5.06
CA VAL A 63 -3.30 3.55 -6.17
C VAL A 63 -2.55 4.80 -5.71
N ARG A 64 -1.48 5.14 -6.39
CA ARG A 64 -0.66 6.31 -6.10
C ARG A 64 -0.40 7.11 -7.37
N LYS A 65 0.07 8.35 -7.23
CA LYS A 65 0.72 9.07 -8.33
C LYS A 65 2.20 8.72 -8.34
N ASP A 66 2.74 8.43 -9.51
CA ASP A 66 4.17 8.33 -9.73
C ASP A 66 4.82 9.73 -9.80
N LEU A 67 6.14 9.77 -10.03
CA LEU A 67 6.89 11.03 -10.15
C LEU A 67 6.50 11.86 -11.37
N LYS A 68 5.79 11.28 -12.34
CA LYS A 68 5.25 11.96 -13.54
C LYS A 68 3.81 12.42 -13.33
N GLY A 69 3.22 12.15 -12.15
CA GLY A 69 1.83 12.46 -11.84
C GLY A 69 0.82 11.47 -12.40
N ILE A 70 1.28 10.33 -12.95
CA ILE A 70 0.42 9.29 -13.52
C ILE A 70 -0.08 8.37 -12.40
N THR A 71 -1.35 7.98 -12.48
CA THR A 71 -1.93 6.99 -11.56
C THR A 71 -1.25 5.62 -11.77
N SER A 72 -0.69 5.08 -10.69
CA SER A 72 0.09 3.86 -10.68
C SER A 72 -0.40 2.90 -9.61
N ALA A 73 -0.21 1.60 -9.84
CA ALA A 73 -0.55 0.53 -8.90
C ALA A 73 0.20 0.68 -7.55
N GLU A 74 -0.52 0.36 -6.45
CA GLU A 74 0.06 0.19 -5.11
C GLU A 74 -0.52 -1.10 -4.50
N LEU A 75 -1.60 -1.06 -3.71
CA LEU A 75 -2.31 -2.27 -3.25
C LEU A 75 -3.30 -2.81 -4.29
N ALA A 76 -3.86 -1.97 -5.16
CA ALA A 76 -4.53 -2.43 -6.36
C ALA A 76 -3.49 -2.70 -7.47
N THR A 77 -3.62 -3.84 -8.14
CA THR A 77 -2.73 -4.25 -9.24
C THR A 77 -3.29 -3.88 -10.60
N ASP A 78 -4.62 -3.79 -10.69
CA ASP A 78 -5.35 -3.45 -11.91
C ASP A 78 -6.72 -2.85 -11.57
N TRP A 79 -7.29 -2.07 -12.50
CA TRP A 79 -8.63 -1.51 -12.38
C TRP A 79 -9.25 -1.24 -13.74
N SER A 80 -10.57 -1.35 -13.81
CA SER A 80 -11.34 -1.09 -15.03
C SER A 80 -12.71 -0.51 -14.69
N ALA A 81 -13.22 0.31 -15.61
CA ALA A 81 -14.58 0.83 -15.54
C ALA A 81 -15.54 -0.04 -16.37
N ASN A 82 -16.83 0.05 -16.06
CA ASN A 82 -17.88 -0.33 -17.00
C ASN A 82 -17.99 0.69 -18.15
N ALA A 83 -18.90 0.44 -19.11
CA ALA A 83 -18.98 1.24 -20.35
C ALA A 83 -19.28 2.72 -20.13
N ASP A 84 -20.01 3.08 -19.08
CA ASP A 84 -20.41 4.45 -18.76
C ASP A 84 -19.62 5.07 -17.59
N ALA A 85 -18.58 4.37 -17.10
CA ALA A 85 -17.74 4.78 -15.99
C ALA A 85 -18.51 5.13 -14.70
N THR A 86 -19.63 4.46 -14.45
CA THR A 86 -20.40 4.54 -13.20
C THR A 86 -20.02 3.44 -12.20
N GLU A 87 -19.30 2.41 -12.64
CA GLU A 87 -18.79 1.36 -11.80
C GLU A 87 -17.30 1.11 -12.10
N TRP A 88 -16.49 0.97 -11.05
CA TRP A 88 -15.07 0.67 -11.15
C TRP A 88 -14.73 -0.58 -10.36
N THR A 89 -14.10 -1.56 -11.03
CA THR A 89 -13.59 -2.79 -10.40
C THR A 89 -12.10 -2.67 -10.18
N PHE A 90 -11.64 -2.97 -8.96
CA PHE A 90 -10.22 -2.97 -8.57
C PHE A 90 -9.81 -4.39 -8.17
N LYS A 91 -8.71 -4.88 -8.76
CA LYS A 91 -8.05 -6.13 -8.38
C LYS A 91 -6.97 -5.83 -7.34
N LEU A 92 -7.01 -6.54 -6.22
CA LEU A 92 -6.11 -6.32 -5.10
C LEU A 92 -4.89 -7.24 -5.18
N ARG A 93 -3.77 -6.76 -4.66
CA ARG A 93 -2.53 -7.52 -4.55
C ARG A 93 -2.70 -8.64 -3.52
N LYS A 94 -2.36 -9.87 -3.92
CA LYS A 94 -2.39 -11.06 -3.06
C LYS A 94 -1.13 -11.18 -2.22
N GLY A 95 -1.24 -11.82 -1.06
CA GLY A 95 -0.11 -12.13 -0.18
C GLY A 95 0.50 -10.92 0.52
N VAL A 96 -0.22 -9.79 0.56
CA VAL A 96 0.16 -8.62 1.36
C VAL A 96 -0.28 -8.85 2.80
N LYS A 97 0.60 -8.52 3.75
CA LYS A 97 0.29 -8.57 5.18
C LYS A 97 0.40 -7.19 5.80
N PHE A 98 -0.45 -6.95 6.78
CA PHE A 98 -0.27 -5.85 7.70
C PHE A 98 0.88 -6.11 8.68
N HIS A 99 1.33 -5.10 9.39
CA HIS A 99 2.45 -5.19 10.34
C HIS A 99 2.17 -6.13 11.53
N ASP A 100 0.90 -6.39 11.83
CA ASP A 100 0.47 -7.36 12.87
C ASP A 100 0.40 -8.80 12.36
N GLY A 101 0.71 -9.03 11.08
CA GLY A 101 0.71 -10.33 10.42
C GLY A 101 -0.63 -10.74 9.81
N SER A 102 -1.71 -9.97 10.01
CA SER A 102 -3.00 -10.22 9.35
C SER A 102 -2.90 -10.03 7.83
N ASP A 103 -3.73 -10.73 7.08
CA ASP A 103 -3.77 -10.60 5.62
C ASP A 103 -4.56 -9.36 5.22
N PHE A 104 -4.10 -8.68 4.16
CA PHE A 104 -4.83 -7.60 3.52
C PHE A 104 -5.81 -8.15 2.48
N ASP A 105 -7.08 -7.74 2.56
CA ASP A 105 -8.12 -8.16 1.64
C ASP A 105 -9.15 -7.06 1.31
N ALA A 106 -10.25 -7.47 0.67
CA ALA A 106 -11.32 -6.57 0.22
C ALA A 106 -12.14 -5.97 1.38
N GLU A 107 -12.22 -6.64 2.51
CA GLU A 107 -12.90 -6.11 3.71
C GLU A 107 -12.15 -4.90 4.26
N ASP A 108 -10.82 -4.94 4.26
CA ASP A 108 -9.98 -3.82 4.70
C ASP A 108 -10.17 -2.59 3.81
N VAL A 109 -10.27 -2.82 2.49
CA VAL A 109 -10.53 -1.73 1.53
C VAL A 109 -11.88 -1.08 1.80
N LYS A 110 -12.94 -1.89 1.91
CA LYS A 110 -14.29 -1.39 2.20
C LYS A 110 -14.30 -0.65 3.53
N TYR A 111 -13.77 -1.25 4.57
CA TYR A 111 -13.68 -0.64 5.90
C TYR A 111 -12.95 0.69 5.87
N SER A 112 -11.73 0.73 5.32
CA SER A 112 -10.90 1.94 5.28
C SER A 112 -11.56 3.09 4.55
N LEU A 113 -12.15 2.83 3.38
CA LEU A 113 -12.78 3.87 2.56
C LEU A 113 -14.13 4.32 3.14
N MET A 114 -14.92 3.40 3.74
CA MET A 114 -16.19 3.77 4.37
C MET A 114 -15.99 4.64 5.60
N ARG A 115 -14.92 4.42 6.39
CA ARG A 115 -14.54 5.32 7.50
C ARG A 115 -14.30 6.76 7.04
N VAL A 116 -13.75 6.97 5.86
CA VAL A 116 -13.54 8.32 5.29
C VAL A 116 -14.86 9.05 5.08
N LYS A 117 -15.94 8.32 4.78
CA LYS A 117 -17.28 8.88 4.53
C LYS A 117 -18.05 9.11 5.82
N ASP A 118 -17.64 8.51 6.93
CA ASP A 118 -18.30 8.63 8.22
C ASP A 118 -18.31 10.10 8.69
N PRO A 119 -19.51 10.67 8.96
CA PRO A 119 -19.62 12.05 9.44
C PRO A 119 -19.01 12.25 10.84
N GLU A 120 -19.03 11.23 11.70
CA GLU A 120 -18.51 11.31 13.06
C GLU A 120 -16.97 11.48 13.07
N ILE A 121 -16.29 10.86 12.11
CA ILE A 121 -14.84 11.03 11.93
C ILE A 121 -14.50 12.42 11.35
N GLY A 122 -15.39 12.98 10.54
CA GLY A 122 -15.20 14.31 9.95
C GLY A 122 -13.96 14.42 9.07
N SER A 123 -13.63 13.34 8.33
CA SER A 123 -12.41 13.26 7.53
C SER A 123 -12.30 14.39 6.49
N PRO A 124 -11.16 15.10 6.42
CA PRO A 124 -10.91 16.06 5.35
C PRO A 124 -10.76 15.40 3.96
N ALA A 125 -10.62 14.08 3.89
CA ALA A 125 -10.57 13.31 2.65
C ALA A 125 -11.97 12.97 2.09
N LYS A 126 -13.06 13.27 2.79
CA LYS A 126 -14.44 12.93 2.40
C LYS A 126 -14.78 13.35 0.97
N LYS A 127 -14.27 14.48 0.51
CA LYS A 127 -14.47 14.98 -0.86
C LYS A 127 -13.96 14.01 -1.93
N SER A 128 -12.84 13.32 -1.69
CA SER A 128 -12.24 12.39 -2.65
C SER A 128 -13.13 11.19 -2.94
N LEU A 129 -14.03 10.86 -2.01
CA LEU A 129 -15.01 9.76 -2.14
C LEU A 129 -16.45 10.23 -2.27
N SER A 130 -16.68 11.51 -2.58
CA SER A 130 -18.04 12.08 -2.61
C SER A 130 -18.97 11.41 -3.63
N VAL A 131 -18.42 10.98 -4.76
CA VAL A 131 -19.16 10.29 -5.83
C VAL A 131 -19.39 8.80 -5.57
N VAL A 132 -18.66 8.19 -4.62
CA VAL A 132 -18.80 6.76 -4.30
C VAL A 132 -20.08 6.56 -3.51
N THR A 133 -21.01 5.77 -4.04
CA THR A 133 -22.29 5.44 -3.37
C THR A 133 -22.21 4.13 -2.61
N ASP A 134 -21.47 3.14 -3.14
CA ASP A 134 -21.34 1.82 -2.55
C ASP A 134 -19.96 1.20 -2.87
N ILE A 135 -19.49 0.30 -2.00
CA ILE A 135 -18.32 -0.54 -2.19
C ILE A 135 -18.75 -1.98 -1.97
N GLU A 136 -18.83 -2.73 -3.06
CA GLU A 136 -19.21 -4.13 -3.09
C GLU A 136 -17.95 -5.00 -3.05
N ILE A 137 -17.94 -6.01 -2.19
CA ILE A 137 -16.90 -7.04 -2.15
C ILE A 137 -17.33 -8.14 -3.11
N VAL A 138 -16.59 -8.31 -4.20
CA VAL A 138 -16.86 -9.35 -5.21
C VAL A 138 -16.23 -10.68 -4.78
N ASP A 139 -14.99 -10.61 -4.32
CA ASP A 139 -14.24 -11.69 -3.69
C ASP A 139 -13.17 -11.09 -2.77
N SER A 140 -12.38 -11.94 -2.09
CA SER A 140 -11.36 -11.48 -1.13
C SER A 140 -10.31 -10.54 -1.73
N HIS A 141 -10.16 -10.50 -3.06
CA HIS A 141 -9.17 -9.67 -3.73
C HIS A 141 -9.76 -8.85 -4.89
N THR A 142 -11.07 -8.61 -4.84
CA THR A 142 -11.76 -7.80 -5.85
C THR A 142 -12.83 -6.96 -5.19
N VAL A 143 -12.75 -5.65 -5.36
CA VAL A 143 -13.79 -4.72 -4.94
C VAL A 143 -14.37 -3.99 -6.14
N LYS A 144 -15.67 -3.68 -6.08
CA LYS A 144 -16.37 -2.84 -7.04
C LYS A 144 -16.88 -1.60 -6.35
N MET A 145 -16.59 -0.44 -6.89
CA MET A 145 -17.03 0.86 -6.39
C MET A 145 -18.10 1.41 -7.34
N LYS A 146 -19.31 1.67 -6.82
CA LYS A 146 -20.40 2.29 -7.56
C LYS A 146 -20.36 3.79 -7.36
N LEU A 147 -20.56 4.53 -8.43
CA LEU A 147 -20.53 6.00 -8.44
C LEU A 147 -21.91 6.57 -8.70
N SER A 148 -22.20 7.73 -8.13
CA SER A 148 -23.46 8.47 -8.36
C SER A 148 -23.55 9.11 -9.75
N THR A 149 -22.43 9.21 -10.47
CA THR A 149 -22.32 9.80 -11.80
C THR A 149 -21.15 9.18 -12.56
N SER A 150 -21.20 9.24 -13.89
CA SER A 150 -20.09 8.85 -14.74
C SER A 150 -18.82 9.64 -14.41
N PHE A 151 -17.70 8.92 -14.19
CA PHE A 151 -16.41 9.55 -13.86
C PHE A 151 -15.25 8.72 -14.36
N ALA A 152 -14.76 9.04 -15.56
CA ALA A 152 -13.68 8.30 -16.23
C ALA A 152 -12.33 8.38 -15.50
N ASP A 153 -12.06 9.47 -14.78
CA ASP A 153 -10.81 9.68 -14.05
C ASP A 153 -10.92 9.33 -12.55
N PHE A 154 -11.92 8.57 -12.14
CA PHE A 154 -12.16 8.24 -10.73
C PHE A 154 -10.94 7.66 -10.00
N PRO A 155 -10.10 6.78 -10.58
CA PRO A 155 -8.89 6.28 -9.92
C PRO A 155 -7.95 7.39 -9.45
N LEU A 156 -7.96 8.55 -10.10
CA LEU A 156 -7.17 9.71 -9.68
C LEU A 156 -7.58 10.22 -8.29
N ASN A 157 -8.88 10.15 -7.94
CA ASN A 157 -9.35 10.54 -6.62
C ASN A 157 -8.80 9.65 -5.51
N LEU A 158 -8.58 8.35 -5.82
CA LEU A 158 -8.01 7.38 -4.89
C LEU A 158 -6.50 7.57 -4.66
N THR A 159 -5.84 8.48 -5.41
CA THR A 159 -4.45 8.85 -5.15
C THR A 159 -4.30 9.85 -4.00
N ASP A 160 -5.38 10.32 -3.38
CA ASP A 160 -5.33 11.17 -2.20
C ASP A 160 -4.47 10.49 -1.12
N TYR A 161 -3.46 11.20 -0.62
CA TYR A 161 -2.48 10.67 0.32
C TYR A 161 -3.08 10.20 1.65
N ARG A 162 -4.32 10.58 1.94
CA ARG A 162 -5.08 10.23 3.16
C ARG A 162 -5.84 8.91 3.02
N LEU A 163 -6.11 8.44 1.79
CA LEU A 163 -6.85 7.22 1.55
C LEU A 163 -5.96 5.98 1.74
N ARG A 164 -5.54 5.75 2.98
CA ARG A 164 -4.67 4.63 3.40
C ARG A 164 -5.50 3.44 3.84
N MET A 165 -5.02 2.25 3.49
CA MET A 165 -5.65 1.00 3.91
C MET A 165 -5.13 0.59 5.29
N ILE A 166 -6.06 0.25 6.17
CA ILE A 166 -5.82 -0.20 7.54
C ILE A 166 -6.61 -1.49 7.80
N PRO A 167 -6.22 -2.30 8.78
CA PRO A 167 -6.97 -3.51 9.11
C PRO A 167 -8.43 -3.21 9.47
N SER A 168 -9.35 -4.03 9.00
CA SER A 168 -10.77 -3.92 9.35
C SER A 168 -10.95 -3.98 10.87
N GLY A 169 -11.76 -3.07 11.42
CA GLY A 169 -11.99 -2.95 12.87
C GLY A 169 -10.92 -2.20 13.65
N SER A 170 -9.80 -1.75 13.03
CA SER A 170 -8.70 -1.08 13.75
C SER A 170 -8.91 0.41 14.04
N GLY A 171 -10.08 0.97 13.71
CA GLY A 171 -10.34 2.42 13.77
C GLY A 171 -10.03 3.09 15.10
N ASP A 172 -10.30 2.43 16.21
CA ASP A 172 -10.07 2.97 17.55
C ASP A 172 -8.59 2.92 17.99
N THR A 173 -7.80 2.07 17.33
CA THR A 173 -6.40 1.84 17.70
C THR A 173 -5.41 2.43 16.72
N ILE A 174 -5.80 2.62 15.47
CA ILE A 174 -4.92 3.04 14.38
C ILE A 174 -4.17 4.35 14.67
N GLY A 175 -4.82 5.28 15.35
CA GLY A 175 -4.21 6.55 15.73
C GLY A 175 -2.98 6.41 16.65
N LYS A 176 -2.84 5.26 17.34
CA LYS A 176 -1.71 4.93 18.22
C LYS A 176 -0.75 3.92 17.59
N THR A 177 -1.28 2.93 16.89
CA THR A 177 -0.49 1.81 16.38
C THR A 177 0.17 2.13 15.03
N GLY A 178 -0.49 2.92 14.20
CA GLY A 178 -0.02 3.21 12.84
C GLY A 178 0.13 1.97 11.95
N ILE A 179 -0.54 0.84 12.30
CA ILE A 179 -0.47 -0.41 11.56
C ILE A 179 -0.86 -0.17 10.10
N GLY A 180 -0.07 -0.73 9.20
CA GLY A 180 -0.31 -0.66 7.76
C GLY A 180 0.44 -1.76 7.04
N THR A 181 0.56 -1.60 5.73
CA THR A 181 1.25 -2.55 4.82
C THR A 181 2.55 -1.97 4.28
N GLY A 182 2.97 -0.81 4.79
CA GLY A 182 4.17 -0.09 4.32
C GLY A 182 5.47 -0.73 4.81
N PRO A 183 6.63 -0.24 4.30
CA PRO A 183 7.93 -0.82 4.59
C PRO A 183 8.47 -0.53 6.01
N PHE A 184 7.82 0.35 6.78
CA PHE A 184 8.23 0.71 8.13
C PHE A 184 7.14 0.38 9.14
N ILE A 185 7.56 -0.09 10.31
CA ILE A 185 6.69 -0.41 11.45
C ILE A 185 6.89 0.64 12.54
N VAL A 186 5.79 1.08 13.17
CA VAL A 186 5.86 1.94 14.36
C VAL A 186 6.11 1.06 15.58
N GLU A 187 7.27 1.19 16.19
CA GLU A 187 7.59 0.47 17.42
C GLU A 187 7.01 1.16 18.66
N LYS A 188 7.02 2.50 18.65
CA LYS A 188 6.54 3.31 19.76
C LYS A 188 6.07 4.67 19.26
N PHE A 189 4.88 5.07 19.74
CA PHE A 189 4.26 6.35 19.49
C PHE A 189 3.70 6.97 20.78
#